data_3cc541b5216ecf303916cba85a11ce97
#
_entry.id   3cc541b5216ecf303916cba85a11ce97
#
_cell.length_a   1.000
_cell.length_b   1.000
_cell.length_c   1.000
_cell.angle_alpha   90.00
_cell.angle_beta   90.00
_cell.angle_gamma   90.00
#
_symmetry.space_group_name_H-M   'P 1'
#
loop_
_entity.id
_entity.type
_entity.pdbx_description
1 polymer ?
#
loop_
_entity_poly.entity_id
_entity_poly.type
_entity_poly.pdbx_seq_one_letter_code
_entity_poly.pdbx_strand_id
1 'polypeptide(L)'
;LSADQLILEWDRAYSASQAISGTASRLNKVLTSDKKSLQDGRDPDLDYQILQAFEYGKQALAKTSEENHLDVSIAREGIVVPLVRTYLIGVLREVEGIIGNRDADVADAREAQVEGEYFYRIIEGFIAQDNPSGSNRIKAQLIGDLATVSADEIVSDISKGMIGQINRSIN
;
A
#
# COMPACT_ATOMS: atom_id res chain seq x y z
N LEU A 1 27.75 0.77 5.76
CA LEU A 1 27.79 0.21 4.41
C LEU A 1 28.56 1.18 3.50
N SER A 2 29.39 0.68 2.57
CA SER A 2 29.96 1.51 1.52
C SER A 2 28.89 1.98 0.52
N ALA A 3 29.18 3.03 -0.29
CA ALA A 3 28.25 3.49 -1.33
C ALA A 3 27.88 2.36 -2.29
N ASP A 4 28.85 1.55 -2.70
CA ASP A 4 28.60 0.40 -3.58
C ASP A 4 27.69 -0.65 -2.94
N GLN A 5 27.83 -0.90 -1.64
CA GLN A 5 26.95 -1.80 -0.91
C GLN A 5 25.51 -1.25 -0.81
N LEU A 6 25.35 0.05 -0.58
CA LEU A 6 24.04 0.70 -0.56
C LEU A 6 23.36 0.63 -1.92
N ILE A 7 24.08 0.88 -3.01
CA ILE A 7 23.56 0.77 -4.37
C ILE A 7 23.14 -0.69 -4.66
N LEU A 8 23.94 -1.67 -4.26
CA LEU A 8 23.61 -3.08 -4.45
C LEU A 8 22.30 -3.47 -3.71
N GLU A 9 22.16 -3.04 -2.45
CA GLU A 9 20.92 -3.31 -1.68
C GLU A 9 19.72 -2.58 -2.29
N TRP A 10 19.92 -1.38 -2.83
CA TRP A 10 18.88 -0.64 -3.54
C TRP A 10 18.41 -1.36 -4.81
N ASP A 11 19.35 -1.88 -5.62
CA ASP A 11 19.05 -2.66 -6.81
C ASP A 11 18.35 -4.00 -6.49
N ARG A 12 18.68 -4.61 -5.35
CA ARG A 12 17.95 -5.79 -4.84
C ARG A 12 16.51 -5.44 -4.46
N ALA A 13 16.30 -4.32 -3.77
CA ALA A 13 14.96 -3.84 -3.42
C ALA A 13 14.14 -3.53 -4.68
N TYR A 14 14.75 -2.90 -5.68
CA TYR A 14 14.11 -2.67 -6.98
C TYR A 14 13.71 -3.99 -7.66
N SER A 15 14.62 -4.96 -7.71
CA SER A 15 14.32 -6.28 -8.29
C SER A 15 13.17 -6.98 -7.58
N ALA A 16 13.12 -6.90 -6.25
CA ALA A 16 12.00 -7.43 -5.47
C ALA A 16 10.69 -6.70 -5.75
N SER A 17 10.72 -5.38 -5.98
CA SER A 17 9.52 -4.60 -6.29
C SER A 17 8.88 -4.98 -7.63
N GLN A 18 9.65 -5.54 -8.58
CA GLN A 18 9.12 -6.00 -9.87
C GLN A 18 8.07 -7.12 -9.71
N ALA A 19 8.17 -7.92 -8.66
CA ALA A 19 7.16 -8.94 -8.34
C ALA A 19 5.80 -8.31 -7.96
N ILE A 20 5.81 -7.06 -7.49
CA ILE A 20 4.63 -6.32 -7.05
C ILE A 20 4.02 -5.49 -8.18
N SER A 21 4.80 -5.17 -9.22
CA SER A 21 4.36 -4.29 -10.31
C SER A 21 3.09 -4.80 -11.01
N GLY A 22 2.99 -6.11 -11.22
CA GLY A 22 1.79 -6.72 -11.78
C GLY A 22 0.53 -6.51 -10.94
N THR A 23 0.65 -6.56 -9.62
CA THR A 23 -0.46 -6.26 -8.68
C THR A 23 -0.81 -4.78 -8.72
N ALA A 24 0.17 -3.89 -8.66
CA ALA A 24 -0.04 -2.45 -8.73
C ALA A 24 -0.71 -2.04 -10.06
N SER A 25 -0.26 -2.60 -11.19
CA SER A 25 -0.85 -2.36 -12.51
C SER A 25 -2.30 -2.85 -12.60
N ARG A 26 -2.61 -4.02 -12.03
CA ARG A 26 -3.98 -4.55 -11.98
C ARG A 26 -4.89 -3.64 -11.16
N LEU A 27 -4.44 -3.18 -9.99
CA LEU A 27 -5.21 -2.30 -9.12
C LEU A 27 -5.38 -0.89 -9.70
N ASN A 28 -4.39 -0.37 -10.43
CA ASN A 28 -4.55 0.85 -11.22
C ASN A 28 -5.70 0.73 -12.22
N LYS A 29 -5.76 -0.37 -12.97
CA LYS A 29 -6.84 -0.60 -13.95
C LYS A 29 -8.22 -0.62 -13.30
N VAL A 30 -8.34 -1.18 -12.09
CA VAL A 30 -9.61 -1.17 -11.35
C VAL A 30 -10.03 0.24 -11.02
N LEU A 31 -9.12 1.08 -10.50
CA LEU A 31 -9.41 2.48 -10.18
C LEU A 31 -9.86 3.29 -11.39
N THR A 32 -9.27 3.02 -12.56
CA THR A 32 -9.59 3.73 -13.79
C THR A 32 -10.88 3.25 -14.44
N SER A 33 -11.18 1.94 -14.35
CA SER A 33 -12.40 1.36 -14.93
C SER A 33 -13.68 1.86 -14.25
N ASP A 34 -13.63 2.09 -12.94
CA ASP A 34 -14.77 2.54 -12.15
C ASP A 34 -15.06 4.05 -12.29
N LYS A 35 -14.35 4.75 -13.20
CA LYS A 35 -14.46 6.20 -13.39
C LYS A 35 -14.29 7.02 -12.11
N LYS A 36 -13.77 6.43 -11.06
CA LYS A 36 -13.32 7.10 -9.85
C LYS A 36 -11.92 7.67 -10.08
N SER A 37 -11.75 8.43 -11.20
CA SER A 37 -10.55 9.23 -11.38
C SER A 37 -10.42 10.15 -10.17
N LEU A 38 -9.23 10.25 -9.62
CA LEU A 38 -8.93 11.31 -8.68
C LEU A 38 -9.39 12.64 -9.30
N GLN A 39 -9.89 13.56 -8.50
CA GLN A 39 -10.54 14.81 -8.94
C GLN A 39 -9.76 15.65 -9.95
N ASP A 40 -8.49 15.35 -10.19
CA ASP A 40 -7.61 16.02 -11.14
C ASP A 40 -7.48 15.32 -12.50
N GLY A 41 -8.20 14.19 -12.72
CA GLY A 41 -8.19 13.44 -13.97
C GLY A 41 -6.88 12.71 -14.27
N ARG A 42 -5.97 12.60 -13.30
CA ARG A 42 -4.73 11.84 -13.44
C ARG A 42 -4.90 10.46 -12.84
N ASP A 43 -4.66 9.45 -13.65
CA ASP A 43 -4.55 8.08 -13.17
C ASP A 43 -3.37 7.97 -12.19
N PRO A 44 -3.57 7.38 -11.00
CA PRO A 44 -2.46 7.08 -10.12
C PRO A 44 -1.66 5.95 -10.74
N ASP A 45 -0.70 6.28 -11.59
CA ASP A 45 0.24 5.29 -12.13
C ASP A 45 1.22 4.88 -11.03
N LEU A 46 0.75 3.96 -10.17
CA LEU A 46 1.50 3.50 -9.01
C LEU A 46 2.80 2.81 -9.42
N ASP A 47 2.77 2.06 -10.51
CA ASP A 47 3.96 1.39 -11.05
C ASP A 47 5.00 2.40 -11.50
N TYR A 48 4.58 3.42 -12.21
CA TYR A 48 5.46 4.49 -12.68
C TYR A 48 6.02 5.32 -11.52
N GLN A 49 5.20 5.63 -10.51
CA GLN A 49 5.66 6.35 -9.32
C GLN A 49 6.75 5.56 -8.58
N ILE A 50 6.56 4.26 -8.40
CA ILE A 50 7.55 3.37 -7.75
C ILE A 50 8.84 3.33 -8.56
N LEU A 51 8.76 3.14 -9.88
CA LEU A 51 9.92 3.12 -10.78
C LEU A 51 10.72 4.43 -10.70
N GLN A 52 10.05 5.57 -10.83
CA GLN A 52 10.70 6.89 -10.76
C GLN A 52 11.39 7.13 -9.41
N ALA A 53 10.78 6.68 -8.31
CA ALA A 53 11.37 6.80 -7.00
C ALA A 53 12.63 5.91 -6.83
N PHE A 54 12.63 4.71 -7.40
CA PHE A 54 13.84 3.86 -7.42
C PHE A 54 14.96 4.48 -8.25
N GLU A 55 14.66 5.03 -9.42
CA GLU A 55 15.65 5.71 -10.25
C GLU A 55 16.23 6.96 -9.56
N TYR A 56 15.38 7.76 -8.93
CA TYR A 56 15.81 8.93 -8.17
C TYR A 56 16.71 8.56 -6.99
N GLY A 57 16.34 7.54 -6.21
CA GLY A 57 17.13 7.08 -5.08
C GLY A 57 18.47 6.51 -5.50
N LYS A 58 18.56 5.80 -6.62
CA LYS A 58 19.83 5.31 -7.18
C LYS A 58 20.76 6.47 -7.56
N GLN A 59 20.21 7.51 -8.19
CA GLN A 59 20.97 8.72 -8.50
C GLN A 59 21.44 9.46 -7.25
N ALA A 60 20.59 9.52 -6.21
CA ALA A 60 20.94 10.10 -4.93
C ALA A 60 22.10 9.35 -4.25
N LEU A 61 22.06 8.02 -4.22
CA LEU A 61 23.11 7.18 -3.64
C LEU A 61 24.45 7.27 -4.39
N ALA A 62 24.44 7.61 -5.67
CA ALA A 62 25.65 7.82 -6.45
C ALA A 62 26.39 9.16 -6.16
N LYS A 63 25.71 10.11 -5.51
CA LYS A 63 26.33 11.37 -5.06
C LYS A 63 27.11 11.13 -3.75
N THR A 64 28.29 11.71 -3.62
CA THR A 64 29.23 11.47 -2.50
C THR A 64 29.15 12.51 -1.37
N SER A 65 27.99 13.03 -1.00
CA SER A 65 27.91 14.09 0.01
C SER A 65 26.92 13.78 1.14
N GLU A 66 27.09 14.47 2.28
CA GLU A 66 26.11 14.43 3.40
C GLU A 66 24.70 14.88 2.99
N GLU A 67 24.57 15.60 1.88
CA GLU A 67 23.30 16.05 1.30
C GLU A 67 22.43 14.88 0.75
N ASN A 68 23.01 13.70 0.58
CA ASN A 68 22.30 12.54 0.03
C ASN A 68 21.20 11.98 0.95
N HIS A 69 21.30 12.20 2.25
CA HIS A 69 20.33 11.61 3.19
C HIS A 69 18.90 12.09 2.94
N LEU A 70 18.70 13.37 2.60
CA LEU A 70 17.40 13.92 2.29
C LEU A 70 16.86 13.32 0.99
N ASP A 71 17.65 13.29 -0.07
CA ASP A 71 17.27 12.77 -1.37
C ASP A 71 16.92 11.27 -1.29
N VAL A 72 17.69 10.49 -0.55
CA VAL A 72 17.42 9.06 -0.31
C VAL A 72 16.13 8.88 0.50
N SER A 73 15.89 9.73 1.49
CA SER A 73 14.65 9.71 2.28
C SER A 73 13.42 10.03 1.41
N ILE A 74 13.51 11.04 0.55
CA ILE A 74 12.45 11.40 -0.41
C ILE A 74 12.19 10.23 -1.37
N ALA A 75 13.25 9.60 -1.89
CA ALA A 75 13.09 8.43 -2.75
C ALA A 75 12.41 7.26 -2.03
N ARG A 76 12.80 6.99 -0.78
CA ARG A 76 12.18 5.96 0.04
C ARG A 76 10.69 6.21 0.24
N GLU A 77 10.29 7.43 0.57
CA GLU A 77 8.87 7.81 0.70
C GLU A 77 8.14 7.65 -0.64
N GLY A 78 8.78 8.04 -1.75
CA GLY A 78 8.25 7.85 -3.11
C GLY A 78 8.05 6.39 -3.50
N ILE A 79 8.71 5.44 -2.84
CA ILE A 79 8.50 3.99 -3.00
C ILE A 79 7.43 3.49 -2.04
N VAL A 80 7.56 3.82 -0.75
CA VAL A 80 6.71 3.26 0.31
C VAL A 80 5.26 3.71 0.17
N VAL A 81 5.03 5.00 -0.10
CA VAL A 81 3.67 5.54 -0.20
C VAL A 81 2.85 4.89 -1.32
N PRO A 82 3.33 4.78 -2.56
CA PRO A 82 2.60 4.08 -3.62
C PRO A 82 2.40 2.59 -3.33
N LEU A 83 3.38 1.92 -2.72
CA LEU A 83 3.26 0.51 -2.32
C LEU A 83 2.14 0.32 -1.29
N VAL A 84 2.15 1.10 -0.21
CA VAL A 84 1.10 1.05 0.81
C VAL A 84 -0.26 1.34 0.18
N ARG A 85 -0.34 2.35 -0.69
CA ARG A 85 -1.56 2.71 -1.41
C ARG A 85 -2.08 1.58 -2.28
N THR A 86 -1.19 0.86 -2.98
CA THR A 86 -1.55 -0.31 -3.78
C THR A 86 -2.30 -1.34 -2.95
N TYR A 87 -1.74 -1.73 -1.81
CA TYR A 87 -2.33 -2.75 -0.95
C TYR A 87 -3.58 -2.27 -0.21
N LEU A 88 -3.65 -0.98 0.16
CA LEU A 88 -4.88 -0.38 0.70
C LEU A 88 -6.05 -0.50 -0.29
N ILE A 89 -5.79 -0.19 -1.56
CA ILE A 89 -6.81 -0.35 -2.62
C ILE A 89 -7.23 -1.82 -2.74
N GLY A 90 -6.28 -2.74 -2.67
CA GLY A 90 -6.56 -4.17 -2.65
C GLY A 90 -7.48 -4.56 -1.49
N VAL A 91 -7.14 -4.17 -0.26
CA VAL A 91 -7.97 -4.44 0.92
C VAL A 91 -9.39 -3.91 0.76
N LEU A 92 -9.55 -2.65 0.34
CA LEU A 92 -10.87 -2.02 0.22
C LEU A 92 -11.71 -2.69 -0.86
N ARG A 93 -11.12 -3.09 -1.97
CA ARG A 93 -11.79 -3.83 -3.02
C ARG A 93 -12.31 -5.18 -2.53
N GLU A 94 -11.47 -5.94 -1.80
CA GLU A 94 -11.88 -7.23 -1.28
C GLU A 94 -12.95 -7.08 -0.18
N VAL A 95 -12.90 -6.03 0.63
CA VAL A 95 -13.97 -5.70 1.58
C VAL A 95 -15.30 -5.43 0.85
N GLU A 96 -15.29 -4.69 -0.26
CA GLU A 96 -16.48 -4.50 -1.11
C GLU A 96 -16.97 -5.84 -1.68
N GLY A 97 -16.05 -6.72 -2.11
CA GLY A 97 -16.35 -8.07 -2.59
C GLY A 97 -17.01 -8.95 -1.52
N ILE A 98 -16.50 -8.92 -0.30
CA ILE A 98 -17.11 -9.64 0.84
C ILE A 98 -18.55 -9.16 1.07
N ILE A 99 -18.75 -7.85 1.17
CA ILE A 99 -20.06 -7.25 1.48
C ILE A 99 -21.06 -7.52 0.35
N GLY A 100 -20.62 -7.46 -0.90
CA GLY A 100 -21.46 -7.68 -2.08
C GLY A 100 -21.91 -9.14 -2.24
N ASN A 101 -21.10 -10.10 -1.82
CA ASN A 101 -21.32 -11.52 -2.09
C ASN A 101 -21.76 -12.33 -0.86
N ARG A 102 -21.57 -11.84 0.37
CA ARG A 102 -21.78 -12.62 1.60
C ARG A 102 -23.18 -13.25 1.73
N ASP A 103 -24.20 -12.64 1.14
CA ASP A 103 -25.58 -13.13 1.19
C ASP A 103 -25.99 -13.92 -0.07
N ALA A 104 -25.30 -13.71 -1.20
CA ALA A 104 -25.63 -14.30 -2.50
C ALA A 104 -24.67 -15.42 -2.91
N ASP A 105 -23.38 -15.25 -2.68
CA ASP A 105 -22.32 -16.23 -3.00
C ASP A 105 -21.27 -16.25 -1.88
N VAL A 106 -21.48 -17.12 -0.91
CA VAL A 106 -20.58 -17.28 0.24
C VAL A 106 -19.20 -17.75 -0.17
N ALA A 107 -19.05 -18.48 -1.27
CA ALA A 107 -17.75 -18.95 -1.74
C ALA A 107 -16.91 -17.79 -2.25
N ASP A 108 -17.48 -16.93 -3.10
CA ASP A 108 -16.81 -15.71 -3.60
C ASP A 108 -16.48 -14.74 -2.45
N ALA A 109 -17.40 -14.61 -1.48
CA ALA A 109 -17.13 -13.77 -0.30
C ALA A 109 -15.95 -14.29 0.55
N ARG A 110 -15.80 -15.62 0.66
CA ARG A 110 -14.66 -16.24 1.35
C ARG A 110 -13.36 -16.07 0.58
N GLU A 111 -13.37 -16.17 -0.73
CA GLU A 111 -12.21 -15.89 -1.57
C GLU A 111 -11.76 -14.44 -1.38
N ALA A 112 -12.67 -13.48 -1.50
CA ALA A 112 -12.39 -12.07 -1.24
C ALA A 112 -11.85 -11.83 0.19
N GLN A 113 -12.35 -12.55 1.20
CA GLN A 113 -11.86 -12.46 2.57
C GLN A 113 -10.39 -12.90 2.69
N VAL A 114 -10.02 -14.01 2.05
CA VAL A 114 -8.65 -14.51 2.06
C VAL A 114 -7.71 -13.55 1.33
N GLU A 115 -8.11 -13.02 0.16
CA GLU A 115 -7.31 -12.03 -0.56
C GLU A 115 -7.17 -10.71 0.22
N GLY A 116 -8.25 -10.23 0.84
CA GLY A 116 -8.23 -9.02 1.66
C GLY A 116 -7.33 -9.15 2.88
N GLU A 117 -7.35 -10.31 3.56
CA GLU A 117 -6.45 -10.60 4.68
C GLU A 117 -4.99 -10.65 4.21
N TYR A 118 -4.72 -11.25 3.06
CA TYR A 118 -3.38 -11.30 2.47
C TYR A 118 -2.83 -9.90 2.16
N PHE A 119 -3.61 -9.05 1.51
CA PHE A 119 -3.22 -7.66 1.25
C PHE A 119 -3.01 -6.88 2.53
N TYR A 120 -3.88 -7.07 3.52
CA TYR A 120 -3.78 -6.37 4.79
C TYR A 120 -2.50 -6.72 5.56
N ARG A 121 -2.09 -7.98 5.59
CA ARG A 121 -0.85 -8.41 6.25
C ARG A 121 0.39 -7.65 5.78
N ILE A 122 0.42 -7.25 4.52
CA ILE A 122 1.55 -6.52 3.94
C ILE A 122 1.65 -5.11 4.53
N ILE A 123 0.52 -4.48 4.83
CA ILE A 123 0.44 -3.10 5.33
C ILE A 123 0.10 -3.01 6.81
N GLU A 124 -0.17 -4.11 7.49
CA GLU A 124 -0.55 -4.17 8.90
C GLU A 124 0.38 -3.35 9.79
N GLY A 125 1.69 -3.47 9.59
CA GLY A 125 2.70 -2.75 10.36
C GLY A 125 2.59 -1.23 10.24
N PHE A 126 2.21 -0.71 9.08
CA PHE A 126 2.00 0.72 8.89
C PHE A 126 0.79 1.24 9.65
N ILE A 127 -0.31 0.49 9.65
CA ILE A 127 -1.53 0.86 10.36
C ILE A 127 -1.35 0.69 11.88
N ALA A 128 -0.75 -0.42 12.30
CA ALA A 128 -0.57 -0.76 13.71
C ALA A 128 0.35 0.22 14.46
N GLN A 129 1.27 0.88 13.75
CA GLN A 129 2.20 1.83 14.36
C GLN A 129 1.48 3.01 15.01
N ASP A 130 0.39 3.50 14.42
CA ASP A 130 -0.36 4.66 14.92
C ASP A 130 -1.75 4.30 15.44
N ASN A 131 -2.30 3.16 15.00
CA ASN A 131 -3.61 2.69 15.42
C ASN A 131 -3.59 1.17 15.70
N PRO A 132 -2.88 0.71 16.74
CA PRO A 132 -2.76 -0.73 17.01
C PRO A 132 -4.12 -1.38 17.32
N SER A 133 -5.03 -0.67 17.98
CA SER A 133 -6.37 -1.18 18.26
C SER A 133 -7.22 -1.31 17.00
N GLY A 134 -7.12 -0.34 16.07
CA GLY A 134 -7.78 -0.39 14.78
C GLY A 134 -7.22 -1.50 13.91
N SER A 135 -5.90 -1.67 13.90
CA SER A 135 -5.23 -2.76 13.19
C SER A 135 -5.77 -4.13 13.62
N ASN A 136 -5.90 -4.35 14.93
CA ASN A 136 -6.47 -5.59 15.47
C ASN A 136 -7.94 -5.79 15.06
N ARG A 137 -8.76 -4.72 15.03
CA ARG A 137 -10.15 -4.81 14.56
C ARG A 137 -10.25 -5.15 13.09
N ILE A 138 -9.47 -4.50 12.23
CA ILE A 138 -9.42 -4.81 10.80
C ILE A 138 -9.10 -6.29 10.60
N LYS A 139 -8.04 -6.76 11.26
CA LYS A 139 -7.64 -8.16 11.18
C LYS A 139 -8.75 -9.12 11.64
N ALA A 140 -9.39 -8.80 12.77
CA ALA A 140 -10.49 -9.62 13.29
C ALA A 140 -11.66 -9.71 12.30
N GLN A 141 -12.00 -8.64 11.58
CA GLN A 141 -13.04 -8.65 10.57
C GLN A 141 -12.63 -9.46 9.33
N LEU A 142 -11.36 -9.33 8.88
CA LEU A 142 -10.86 -10.05 7.70
C LEU A 142 -10.64 -11.56 7.92
N ILE A 143 -10.60 -12.05 9.17
CA ILE A 143 -10.49 -13.50 9.47
C ILE A 143 -11.73 -14.08 10.15
N GLY A 144 -12.69 -13.24 10.51
CA GLY A 144 -13.87 -13.59 11.29
C GLY A 144 -15.08 -14.02 10.48
N ASP A 145 -16.25 -13.75 11.05
CA ASP A 145 -17.52 -13.98 10.37
C ASP A 145 -17.74 -12.92 9.29
N LEU A 146 -18.12 -13.35 8.08
CA LEU A 146 -18.43 -12.47 6.94
C LEU A 146 -19.48 -11.42 7.27
N ALA A 147 -20.45 -11.77 8.12
CA ALA A 147 -21.52 -10.87 8.54
C ALA A 147 -21.02 -9.67 9.36
N THR A 148 -19.86 -9.79 10.00
CA THR A 148 -19.26 -8.74 10.85
C THR A 148 -18.41 -7.74 10.07
N VAL A 149 -18.14 -8.00 8.78
CA VAL A 149 -17.30 -7.11 7.97
C VAL A 149 -18.04 -5.80 7.68
N SER A 150 -17.41 -4.70 8.09
CA SER A 150 -17.91 -3.33 7.95
C SER A 150 -16.90 -2.46 7.22
N ALA A 151 -17.24 -2.00 6.01
CA ALA A 151 -16.38 -1.10 5.24
C ALA A 151 -16.11 0.20 5.98
N ASP A 152 -17.13 0.79 6.62
CA ASP A 152 -16.98 2.06 7.33
C ASP A 152 -16.00 1.98 8.50
N GLU A 153 -16.06 0.88 9.28
CA GLU A 153 -15.13 0.66 10.38
C GLU A 153 -13.71 0.44 9.88
N ILE A 154 -13.53 -0.39 8.85
CA ILE A 154 -12.23 -0.67 8.26
C ILE A 154 -11.61 0.62 7.69
N VAL A 155 -12.36 1.41 6.91
CA VAL A 155 -11.92 2.70 6.36
C VAL A 155 -11.56 3.68 7.47
N SER A 156 -12.38 3.77 8.53
CA SER A 156 -12.11 4.64 9.68
C SER A 156 -10.81 4.25 10.39
N ASP A 157 -10.58 2.95 10.61
CA ASP A 157 -9.39 2.47 11.29
C ASP A 157 -8.12 2.61 10.45
N ILE A 158 -8.20 2.37 9.15
CA ILE A 158 -7.12 2.65 8.18
C ILE A 158 -6.78 4.14 8.22
N SER A 159 -7.78 5.00 8.11
CA SER A 159 -7.58 6.46 8.08
C SER A 159 -6.87 6.97 9.33
N LYS A 160 -7.21 6.47 10.52
CA LYS A 160 -6.55 6.83 11.78
C LYS A 160 -5.07 6.41 11.79
N GLY A 161 -4.76 5.23 11.28
CA GLY A 161 -3.38 4.75 11.17
C GLY A 161 -2.57 5.56 10.17
N MET A 162 -3.16 5.96 9.04
CA MET A 162 -2.47 6.73 7.99
C MET A 162 -2.24 8.20 8.38
N ILE A 163 -3.15 8.84 9.10
CA ILE A 163 -2.99 10.23 9.57
C ILE A 163 -1.77 10.37 10.46
N GLY A 164 -1.53 9.40 11.36
CA GLY A 164 -0.35 9.40 12.20
C GLY A 164 0.96 9.34 11.40
N GLN A 165 1.00 8.58 10.32
CA GLN A 165 2.15 8.51 9.39
C GLN A 165 2.43 9.87 8.74
N ILE A 166 1.39 10.54 8.22
CA ILE A 166 1.50 11.86 7.60
C ILE A 166 2.06 12.88 8.61
N ASN A 167 1.55 12.88 9.83
CA ASN A 167 2.01 13.80 10.88
C ASN A 167 3.48 13.62 11.25
N ARG A 168 4.02 12.38 11.16
CA ARG A 168 5.46 12.12 11.39
C ARG A 168 6.34 12.55 10.24
N SER A 169 5.84 12.51 9.01
CA SER A 169 6.61 12.93 7.82
C SER A 169 6.78 14.45 7.73
N ILE A 170 5.98 15.22 8.47
CA ILE A 170 5.98 16.69 8.44
C ILE A 170 6.85 17.28 9.58
N ASN A 171 7.14 16.51 10.62
CA ASN A 171 7.96 16.91 11.78
C ASN A 171 9.37 16.32 11.71
#